data_1a2fc9fab39d7316e73dab076da3f46b
#
_entry.id   1a2fc9fab39d7316e73dab076da3f46b
#
_cell.length_a   1.000
_cell.length_b   1.000
_cell.length_c   1.000
_cell.angle_alpha   90.00
_cell.angle_beta   90.00
_cell.angle_gamma   90.00
#
_symmetry.space_group_name_H-M   'P 1'
#
loop_
_entity.id
_entity.type
_entity.pdbx_description
1 polymer ?
#
loop_
_entity_poly.entity_id
_entity_poly.type
_entity_poly.pdbx_seq_one_letter_code
_entity_poly.pdbx_strand_id
1 'polypeptide(L)'
;MQKDALNNVHITDEQVLMTPEQLKAAFPLSLQQEAQIADSRKTISDIIAGRDPRLLVVCGPCSIHDPETALEYARRFKAQIGRAHV
;
A
#
# COMPACT_ATOMS: atom_id res chain seq x y z
N MET A 1 9.98 -37.55 3.87
CA MET A 1 9.26 -37.29 2.62
C MET A 1 9.93 -36.15 1.88
N GLN A 2 10.14 -36.34 0.61
CA GLN A 2 10.88 -35.35 -0.19
C GLN A 2 10.22 -33.97 -0.20
N LYS A 3 8.89 -33.95 -0.26
CA LYS A 3 8.14 -32.70 -0.28
C LYS A 3 8.33 -31.91 1.02
N ASP A 4 8.28 -32.57 2.14
CA ASP A 4 8.47 -31.93 3.44
C ASP A 4 9.93 -31.52 3.64
N ALA A 5 10.89 -32.32 3.14
CA ALA A 5 12.29 -31.96 3.19
C ALA A 5 12.59 -30.72 2.35
N LEU A 6 11.99 -30.61 1.17
CA LEU A 6 12.13 -29.41 0.33
C LEU A 6 11.50 -28.19 0.97
N ASN A 7 10.32 -28.36 1.56
CA ASN A 7 9.67 -27.28 2.27
C ASN A 7 10.48 -26.84 3.49
N ASN A 8 11.05 -27.77 4.22
CA ASN A 8 11.89 -27.44 5.37
C ASN A 8 13.15 -26.68 4.97
N VAL A 9 13.75 -27.01 3.82
CA VAL A 9 14.90 -26.27 3.30
C VAL A 9 14.52 -24.82 2.98
N HIS A 10 13.33 -24.60 2.42
CA HIS A 10 12.84 -23.25 2.16
C HIS A 10 12.43 -22.53 3.45
N ILE A 11 11.80 -23.24 4.37
CA ILE A 11 11.33 -22.67 5.64
C ILE A 11 12.47 -22.14 6.50
N THR A 12 13.67 -22.74 6.45
CA THR A 12 14.80 -22.24 7.23
C THR A 12 15.21 -20.83 6.84
N ASP A 13 14.95 -20.44 5.61
CA ASP A 13 15.27 -19.11 5.10
C ASP A 13 14.06 -18.18 5.07
N GLU A 14 12.87 -18.68 5.33
CA GLU A 14 11.66 -17.88 5.36
C GLU A 14 11.44 -17.26 6.73
N GLN A 15 11.01 -16.01 6.71
CA GLN A 15 10.55 -15.33 7.91
C GLN A 15 9.08 -15.62 8.14
N VAL A 16 8.71 -15.77 9.41
CA VAL A 16 7.29 -15.91 9.77
C VAL A 16 6.61 -14.58 9.54
N LEU A 17 5.60 -14.59 8.69
CA LEU A 17 4.82 -13.40 8.40
C LEU A 17 3.82 -13.12 9.52
N MET A 18 3.60 -11.84 9.79
CA MET A 18 2.57 -11.41 10.72
C MET A 18 1.18 -11.69 10.14
N THR A 19 0.24 -12.03 11.02
CA THR A 19 -1.17 -12.08 10.63
C THR A 19 -1.70 -10.67 10.35
N PRO A 20 -2.79 -10.51 9.58
CA PRO A 20 -3.39 -9.20 9.39
C PRO A 20 -3.75 -8.49 10.69
N GLU A 21 -4.22 -9.22 11.69
CA GLU A 21 -4.56 -8.66 12.99
C GLU A 21 -3.32 -8.15 13.74
N GLN A 22 -2.24 -8.92 13.70
CA GLN A 22 -0.96 -8.51 14.28
C GLN A 22 -0.41 -7.27 13.61
N LEU A 23 -0.49 -7.21 12.29
CA LEU A 23 -0.03 -6.05 11.53
C LEU A 23 -0.84 -4.80 11.87
N LYS A 24 -2.16 -4.92 11.95
CA LYS A 24 -3.03 -3.80 12.34
C LYS A 24 -2.73 -3.32 13.76
N ALA A 25 -2.43 -4.24 14.68
CA ALA A 25 -2.07 -3.89 16.04
C ALA A 25 -0.72 -3.18 16.13
N ALA A 26 0.25 -3.61 15.30
CA ALA A 26 1.58 -3.01 15.27
C ALA A 26 1.59 -1.64 14.60
N PHE A 27 0.73 -1.42 13.60
CA PHE A 27 0.66 -0.18 12.83
C PHE A 27 -0.79 0.33 12.78
N PRO A 28 -1.34 0.76 13.92
CA PRO A 28 -2.71 1.26 13.94
C PRO A 28 -2.80 2.60 13.20
N LEU A 29 -3.91 2.81 12.53
CA LEU A 29 -4.21 4.08 11.89
C LEU A 29 -4.71 5.09 12.92
N SER A 30 -4.25 6.33 12.82
CA SER A 30 -4.83 7.43 13.58
C SER A 30 -6.21 7.79 13.01
N LEU A 31 -7.02 8.51 13.80
CA LEU A 31 -8.31 9.00 13.32
C LEU A 31 -8.16 9.91 12.09
N GLN A 32 -7.09 10.70 12.07
CA GLN A 32 -6.79 11.57 10.92
C GLN A 32 -6.47 10.76 9.67
N GLN A 33 -5.69 9.70 9.81
CA GLN A 33 -5.36 8.82 8.68
C GLN A 33 -6.60 8.09 8.18
N GLU A 34 -7.45 7.61 9.06
CA GLU A 34 -8.72 6.97 8.68
C GLU A 34 -9.62 7.94 7.92
N ALA A 35 -9.74 9.17 8.39
CA ALA A 35 -10.53 10.20 7.71
C ALA A 35 -9.97 10.51 6.31
N GLN A 36 -8.64 10.58 6.18
CA GLN A 36 -7.99 10.81 4.89
C GLN A 36 -8.26 9.68 3.91
N ILE A 37 -8.19 8.44 4.36
CA ILE A 37 -8.48 7.27 3.52
C ILE A 37 -9.95 7.28 3.10
N ALA A 38 -10.86 7.57 4.01
CA ALA A 38 -12.28 7.65 3.70
C ALA A 38 -12.58 8.74 2.67
N ASP A 39 -11.95 9.89 2.80
CA ASP A 39 -12.09 11.00 1.85
C ASP A 39 -11.54 10.62 0.48
N SER A 40 -10.38 9.98 0.42
CA SER A 40 -9.79 9.52 -0.83
C SER A 40 -10.68 8.49 -1.54
N ARG A 41 -11.26 7.56 -0.80
CA ARG A 41 -12.20 6.57 -1.35
C ARG A 41 -13.44 7.23 -1.93
N LYS A 42 -13.98 8.23 -1.24
CA LYS A 42 -15.12 8.99 -1.72
C LYS A 42 -14.79 9.72 -3.02
N THR A 43 -13.63 10.37 -3.06
CA THR A 43 -13.16 11.09 -4.25
C THR A 43 -13.03 10.14 -5.45
N ILE A 44 -12.41 8.98 -5.26
CA ILE A 44 -12.26 7.98 -6.32
C ILE A 44 -13.63 7.48 -6.79
N SER A 45 -14.52 7.20 -5.88
CA SER A 45 -15.89 6.78 -6.20
C SER A 45 -16.63 7.84 -7.00
N ASP A 46 -16.48 9.11 -6.64
CA ASP A 46 -17.11 10.22 -7.35
C ASP A 46 -16.55 10.40 -8.76
N ILE A 47 -15.24 10.20 -8.95
CA ILE A 47 -14.60 10.25 -10.26
C ILE A 47 -15.14 9.13 -11.15
N ILE A 48 -15.19 7.90 -10.65
CA ILE A 48 -15.69 6.75 -11.39
C ILE A 48 -17.16 6.93 -11.78
N ALA A 49 -17.96 7.50 -10.89
CA ALA A 49 -19.38 7.73 -11.13
C ALA A 49 -19.67 8.97 -11.99
N GLY A 50 -18.64 9.74 -12.36
CA GLY A 50 -18.81 10.94 -13.16
C GLY A 50 -19.26 12.16 -12.40
N ARG A 51 -19.30 12.13 -11.07
CA ARG A 51 -19.66 13.28 -10.24
C ARG A 51 -18.53 14.27 -10.03
N ASP A 52 -17.29 13.80 -10.22
CA ASP A 52 -16.09 14.62 -10.10
C ASP A 52 -15.40 14.63 -11.46
N PRO A 53 -15.08 15.80 -12.04
CA PRO A 53 -14.52 15.88 -13.38
C PRO A 53 -13.02 15.54 -13.46
N ARG A 54 -12.37 15.29 -12.34
CA ARG A 54 -10.95 14.97 -12.32
C ARG A 54 -10.67 13.63 -12.98
N LEU A 55 -9.45 13.47 -13.44
CA LEU A 55 -8.97 12.22 -14.03
C LEU A 55 -8.37 11.34 -12.94
N LEU A 56 -8.78 10.09 -12.92
CA LEU A 56 -8.17 9.09 -12.05
C LEU A 56 -6.99 8.44 -12.77
N VAL A 57 -5.82 8.54 -12.19
CA VAL A 57 -4.61 7.91 -12.71
C VAL A 57 -4.08 6.92 -11.68
N VAL A 58 -3.90 5.67 -12.11
CA VAL A 58 -3.32 4.62 -11.29
C VAL A 58 -1.92 4.34 -11.81
N CYS A 59 -0.91 4.65 -11.03
CA CYS A 59 0.48 4.45 -11.44
C CYS A 59 1.35 4.21 -10.21
N GLY A 60 2.49 3.60 -10.45
CA GLY A 60 3.42 3.32 -9.39
C GLY A 60 4.56 2.41 -9.85
N PRO A 61 5.48 2.04 -8.97
CA PRO A 61 6.53 1.10 -9.28
C PRO A 61 5.96 -0.31 -9.48
N CYS A 62 6.72 -1.18 -10.17
CA CYS A 62 6.28 -2.55 -10.41
C CYS A 62 6.14 -3.36 -9.11
N SER A 63 7.02 -3.12 -8.16
CA SER A 63 7.02 -3.82 -6.88
C SER A 63 7.74 -3.01 -5.82
N ILE A 64 7.49 -3.36 -4.56
CA ILE A 64 8.17 -2.75 -3.42
C ILE A 64 9.14 -3.78 -2.87
N HIS A 65 10.44 -3.46 -2.90
CA HIS A 65 11.49 -4.31 -2.38
C HIS A 65 11.93 -3.92 -0.97
N ASP A 66 11.91 -2.62 -0.68
CA ASP A 66 12.24 -2.12 0.65
C ASP A 66 11.43 -0.86 0.97
N PRO A 67 11.15 -0.61 2.27
CA PRO A 67 10.32 0.53 2.67
C PRO A 67 10.96 1.89 2.36
N GLU A 68 12.28 2.01 2.44
CA GLU A 68 12.96 3.29 2.22
C GLU A 68 12.82 3.75 0.78
N THR A 69 13.03 2.84 -0.17
CA THR A 69 12.85 3.12 -1.59
C THR A 69 11.40 3.46 -1.91
N ALA A 70 10.45 2.75 -1.32
CA ALA A 70 9.03 3.02 -1.51
C ALA A 70 8.64 4.41 -1.00
N LEU A 71 9.12 4.80 0.16
CA LEU A 71 8.85 6.12 0.73
C LEU A 71 9.51 7.24 -0.07
N GLU A 72 10.71 7.02 -0.57
CA GLU A 72 11.40 7.98 -1.44
C GLU A 72 10.64 8.18 -2.74
N TYR A 73 10.17 7.09 -3.35
CA TYR A 73 9.33 7.16 -4.53
C TYR A 73 8.06 7.97 -4.25
N ALA A 74 7.40 7.69 -3.15
CA ALA A 74 6.18 8.39 -2.77
C ALA A 74 6.39 9.90 -2.59
N ARG A 75 7.48 10.29 -1.94
CA ARG A 75 7.83 11.70 -1.75
C ARG A 75 8.07 12.40 -3.08
N ARG A 76 8.84 11.81 -3.96
CA ARG A 76 9.15 12.37 -5.29
C ARG A 76 7.90 12.43 -6.15
N PHE A 77 7.11 11.39 -6.13
CA PHE A 77 5.86 11.33 -6.88
C PHE A 77 4.90 12.44 -6.44
N LYS A 78 4.71 12.59 -5.14
CA LYS A 78 3.86 13.64 -4.58
C LYS A 78 4.34 15.02 -4.98
N ALA A 79 5.65 15.27 -4.95
CA ALA A 79 6.23 16.57 -5.34
C ALA A 79 6.02 16.87 -6.82
N GLN A 80 6.11 15.86 -7.69
CA GLN A 80 5.91 16.04 -9.14
C GLN A 80 4.44 16.31 -9.49
N ILE A 81 3.53 15.60 -8.86
CA ILE A 81 2.11 15.77 -9.12
C ILE A 81 1.60 17.09 -8.53
N GLY A 82 2.16 17.48 -7.40
CA GLY A 82 1.86 18.78 -6.78
C GLY A 82 0.42 18.91 -6.31
N ARG A 83 -0.47 19.32 -7.19
CA ARG A 83 -1.87 19.64 -6.88
C ARG A 83 -2.81 18.43 -6.95
N ALA A 84 -2.32 17.29 -7.38
CA ALA A 84 -3.16 16.10 -7.44
C ALA A 84 -3.50 15.61 -6.04
N HIS A 85 -4.66 14.97 -5.91
CA HIS A 85 -5.04 14.28 -4.69
C HIS A 85 -4.32 12.93 -4.66
N VAL A 86 -3.41 12.80 -3.73
CA VAL A 86 -2.55 11.63 -3.61
C VAL A 86 -2.79 10.90 -2.31
#